data_8a9a7e5aacefdf2de5b6b9d23c0cf4eb
#
_entry.id   8a9a7e5aacefdf2de5b6b9d23c0cf4eb
#
_cell.length_a   1.000
_cell.length_b   1.000
_cell.length_c   1.000
_cell.angle_alpha   90.00
_cell.angle_beta   90.00
_cell.angle_gamma   90.00
#
_symmetry.space_group_name_H-M   'P 1'
#
loop_
_entity.id
_entity.type
_entity.pdbx_description
1 polymer ?
#
loop_
_entity_poly.entity_id
_entity_poly.type
_entity_poly.pdbx_seq_one_letter_code
_entity_poly.pdbx_strand_id
1 'polypeptide(L)'
;KAVAKKMGYIYVDTGAMYRAMALYLLRRGISADESGKISAASRDADITIAYKDGLQQVLLNGENVTGLLRTEEVGNMASASSVNKDVRLKLVELQRALAERENVVMDGRDIGTYVLPKANVKVYLTASSACRAKRRYDELTEKGETCDLAAIEADIIERDKRDMEREFAPL
;
A
#
# COMPACT_ATOMS: atom_id res chain seq x y z
N LYS A 1 4.54 8.10 -10.87
CA LYS A 1 4.21 9.54 -10.75
C LYS A 1 4.55 10.31 -12.02
N ALA A 2 5.82 10.27 -12.51
CA ALA A 2 6.23 11.02 -13.70
C ALA A 2 5.38 10.68 -14.94
N VAL A 3 5.11 9.40 -15.21
CA VAL A 3 4.26 8.93 -16.30
C VAL A 3 2.83 9.51 -16.17
N ALA A 4 2.22 9.37 -15.00
CA ALA A 4 0.87 9.91 -14.75
C ALA A 4 0.82 11.42 -15.03
N LYS A 5 1.78 12.18 -14.48
CA LYS A 5 1.88 13.62 -14.74
C LYS A 5 1.99 13.95 -16.23
N LYS A 6 2.84 13.21 -16.97
CA LYS A 6 3.05 13.42 -18.41
C LYS A 6 1.79 13.14 -19.25
N MET A 7 0.98 12.17 -18.80
CA MET A 7 -0.26 11.78 -19.48
C MET A 7 -1.50 12.54 -19.02
N GLY A 8 -1.39 13.38 -18.00
CA GLY A 8 -2.55 14.02 -17.37
C GLY A 8 -3.45 13.03 -16.62
N TYR A 9 -2.91 11.89 -16.18
CA TYR A 9 -3.62 10.85 -15.47
C TYR A 9 -3.42 10.98 -13.96
N ILE A 10 -4.35 10.41 -13.21
CA ILE A 10 -4.26 10.33 -11.75
C ILE A 10 -3.26 9.23 -11.36
N TYR A 11 -2.29 9.57 -10.51
CA TYR A 11 -1.39 8.57 -9.93
C TYR A 11 -1.97 8.03 -8.63
N VAL A 12 -2.09 6.72 -8.51
CA VAL A 12 -2.65 6.03 -7.33
C VAL A 12 -1.58 5.16 -6.67
N ASP A 13 -1.13 5.57 -5.49
CA ASP A 13 -0.33 4.75 -4.57
C ASP A 13 -1.29 3.86 -3.76
N THR A 14 -1.50 2.62 -4.21
CA THR A 14 -2.40 1.71 -3.49
C THR A 14 -1.84 1.27 -2.14
N GLY A 15 -0.52 1.26 -1.98
CA GLY A 15 0.13 1.00 -0.70
C GLY A 15 -0.26 2.01 0.38
N ALA A 16 -0.55 3.26 0.00
CA ALA A 16 -1.04 4.26 0.93
C ALA A 16 -2.45 3.93 1.46
N MET A 17 -3.31 3.28 0.65
CA MET A 17 -4.63 2.83 1.08
C MET A 17 -4.53 1.70 2.12
N TYR A 18 -3.62 0.74 1.90
CA TYR A 18 -3.34 -0.31 2.89
C TYR A 18 -2.79 0.26 4.20
N ARG A 19 -1.94 1.30 4.13
CA ARG A 19 -1.46 2.00 5.32
C ARG A 19 -2.55 2.78 6.05
N ALA A 20 -3.50 3.37 5.34
CA ALA A 20 -4.66 4.02 5.96
C ALA A 20 -5.53 2.99 6.71
N MET A 21 -5.75 1.81 6.13
CA MET A 21 -6.42 0.72 6.82
C MET A 21 -5.63 0.27 8.07
N ALA A 22 -4.31 0.13 7.96
CA ALA A 22 -3.46 -0.21 9.10
C ALA A 22 -3.54 0.84 10.21
N LEU A 23 -3.48 2.12 9.89
CA LEU A 23 -3.64 3.21 10.84
C LEU A 23 -5.01 3.15 11.53
N TYR A 24 -6.06 2.84 10.79
CA TYR A 24 -7.40 2.67 11.34
C TYR A 24 -7.47 1.53 12.37
N LEU A 25 -6.85 0.39 12.06
CA LEU A 25 -6.78 -0.77 12.96
C LEU A 25 -5.97 -0.44 14.21
N LEU A 26 -4.80 0.19 14.06
CA LEU A 26 -3.96 0.64 15.18
C LEU A 26 -4.67 1.62 16.11
N ARG A 27 -5.39 2.60 15.58
CA ARG A 27 -6.19 3.56 16.36
C ARG A 27 -7.31 2.89 17.15
N ARG A 28 -7.75 1.69 16.75
CA ARG A 28 -8.72 0.86 17.47
C ARG A 28 -8.09 -0.15 18.42
N GLY A 29 -6.77 -0.17 18.53
CA GLY A 29 -6.05 -1.11 19.38
C GLY A 29 -6.15 -2.56 18.89
N ILE A 30 -6.37 -2.77 17.58
CA ILE A 30 -6.48 -4.11 16.99
C ILE A 30 -5.09 -4.55 16.56
N SER A 31 -4.63 -5.69 17.07
CA SER A 31 -3.35 -6.28 16.72
C SER A 31 -3.42 -7.14 15.46
N ALA A 32 -2.25 -7.42 14.86
CA ALA A 32 -2.15 -8.09 13.56
C ALA A 32 -2.61 -9.56 13.58
N ASP A 33 -2.59 -10.21 14.73
CA ASP A 33 -3.03 -11.59 14.96
C ASP A 33 -4.54 -11.73 15.16
N GLU A 34 -5.26 -10.62 15.35
CA GLU A 34 -6.71 -10.62 15.60
C GLU A 34 -7.52 -10.60 14.29
N SER A 35 -7.33 -11.60 13.42
CA SER A 35 -7.91 -11.65 12.06
C SER A 35 -9.42 -11.41 12.03
N GLY A 36 -10.19 -11.94 12.97
CA GLY A 36 -11.63 -11.71 13.05
C GLY A 36 -12.01 -10.25 13.33
N LYS A 37 -11.27 -9.58 14.23
CA LYS A 37 -11.48 -8.15 14.51
C LYS A 37 -11.04 -7.28 13.34
N ILE A 38 -9.95 -7.65 12.66
CA ILE A 38 -9.50 -6.98 11.44
C ILE A 38 -10.60 -7.05 10.38
N SER A 39 -11.16 -8.24 10.12
CA SER A 39 -12.24 -8.44 9.16
C SER A 39 -13.49 -7.60 9.50
N ALA A 40 -13.91 -7.58 10.75
CA ALA A 40 -15.06 -6.79 11.18
C ALA A 40 -14.80 -5.28 11.02
N ALA A 41 -13.67 -4.80 11.52
CA ALA A 41 -13.32 -3.38 11.49
C ALA A 41 -13.10 -2.85 10.06
N SER A 42 -12.54 -3.67 9.16
CA SER A 42 -12.26 -3.24 7.79
C SER A 42 -13.50 -2.82 7.00
N ARG A 43 -14.67 -3.34 7.35
CA ARG A 43 -15.96 -3.00 6.70
C ARG A 43 -16.38 -1.58 7.00
N ASP A 44 -16.08 -1.08 8.20
CA ASP A 44 -16.48 0.24 8.69
C ASP A 44 -15.49 1.34 8.31
N ALA A 45 -14.31 0.99 7.80
CA ALA A 45 -13.31 1.95 7.41
C ALA A 45 -13.73 2.68 6.12
N ASP A 46 -13.91 3.99 6.20
CA ASP A 46 -14.06 4.84 5.01
C ASP A 46 -12.69 5.37 4.60
N ILE A 47 -12.17 4.86 3.49
CA ILE A 47 -10.89 5.26 2.93
C ILE A 47 -11.12 5.82 1.54
N THR A 48 -10.87 7.11 1.38
CA THR A 48 -11.03 7.80 0.12
C THR A 48 -9.73 8.47 -0.33
N ILE A 49 -9.62 8.70 -1.64
CA ILE A 49 -8.49 9.40 -2.23
C ILE A 49 -9.00 10.72 -2.79
N ALA A 50 -8.38 11.81 -2.38
CA ALA A 50 -8.58 13.13 -2.93
C ALA A 50 -7.29 13.60 -3.60
N TYR A 51 -7.41 14.59 -4.47
CA TYR A 51 -6.28 15.25 -5.13
C TYR A 51 -6.33 16.74 -4.84
N LYS A 52 -5.23 17.24 -4.29
CA LYS A 52 -5.05 18.68 -4.08
C LYS A 52 -3.70 19.08 -4.65
N ASP A 53 -3.70 20.09 -5.52
CA ASP A 53 -2.50 20.60 -6.20
C ASP A 53 -1.69 19.48 -6.93
N GLY A 54 -2.42 18.52 -7.53
CA GLY A 54 -1.82 17.37 -8.23
C GLY A 54 -1.19 16.31 -7.30
N LEU A 55 -1.37 16.43 -5.99
CA LEU A 55 -0.88 15.48 -5.01
C LEU A 55 -2.02 14.62 -4.46
N GLN A 56 -1.77 13.32 -4.40
CA GLN A 56 -2.69 12.38 -3.77
C GLN A 56 -2.75 12.65 -2.26
N GLN A 57 -3.96 12.79 -1.75
CA GLN A 57 -4.27 12.79 -0.32
C GLN A 57 -5.09 11.55 0.01
N VAL A 58 -4.78 10.92 1.13
CA VAL A 58 -5.53 9.79 1.65
C VAL A 58 -6.36 10.27 2.83
N LEU A 59 -7.67 10.07 2.72
CA LEU A 59 -8.62 10.41 3.77
C LEU A 59 -9.07 9.12 4.46
N LEU A 60 -9.06 9.13 5.77
CA LEU A 60 -9.59 8.07 6.62
C LEU A 60 -10.72 8.65 7.46
N ASN A 61 -11.96 8.17 7.23
CA ASN A 61 -13.16 8.69 7.88
C ASN A 61 -13.25 10.24 7.78
N GLY A 62 -12.90 10.78 6.62
CA GLY A 62 -12.89 12.22 6.34
C GLY A 62 -11.64 12.98 6.81
N GLU A 63 -10.78 12.39 7.65
CA GLU A 63 -9.52 13.00 8.09
C GLU A 63 -8.39 12.78 7.07
N ASN A 64 -7.64 13.82 6.72
CA ASN A 64 -6.44 13.68 5.90
C ASN A 64 -5.29 13.07 6.72
N VAL A 65 -5.00 11.81 6.47
CA VAL A 65 -3.96 11.03 7.18
C VAL A 65 -2.66 10.87 6.39
N THR A 66 -2.53 11.52 5.24
CA THR A 66 -1.39 11.34 4.32
C THR A 66 -0.03 11.43 5.02
N GLY A 67 0.14 12.39 5.93
CA GLY A 67 1.37 12.60 6.70
C GLY A 67 1.66 11.53 7.77
N LEU A 68 0.66 10.72 8.13
CA LEU A 68 0.75 9.72 9.21
C LEU A 68 1.07 8.31 8.69
N LEU A 69 1.07 8.10 7.37
CA LEU A 69 1.10 6.76 6.79
C LEU A 69 2.51 6.14 6.67
N ARG A 70 3.57 6.91 6.92
CA ARG A 70 4.95 6.45 6.63
C ARG A 70 5.77 6.12 7.89
N THR A 71 5.12 5.81 8.99
CA THR A 71 5.78 5.28 10.18
C THR A 71 6.07 3.79 10.00
N GLU A 72 7.04 3.28 10.73
CA GLU A 72 7.39 1.86 10.75
C GLU A 72 6.22 1.01 11.25
N GLU A 73 5.58 1.42 12.34
CA GLU A 73 4.42 0.75 12.94
C GLU A 73 3.28 0.58 11.94
N VAL A 74 2.90 1.67 11.24
CA VAL A 74 1.87 1.62 10.19
C VAL A 74 2.30 0.73 9.03
N GLY A 75 3.59 0.76 8.66
CA GLY A 75 4.14 -0.09 7.60
C GLY A 75 4.05 -1.57 7.93
N ASN A 76 4.42 -1.95 9.15
CA ASN A 76 4.38 -3.33 9.65
C ASN A 76 2.94 -3.84 9.75
N MET A 77 2.04 -3.05 10.33
CA MET A 77 0.62 -3.37 10.41
C MET A 77 -0.03 -3.48 9.02
N ALA A 78 0.32 -2.62 8.06
CA ALA A 78 -0.16 -2.70 6.69
C ALA A 78 0.27 -4.00 5.99
N SER A 79 1.52 -4.41 6.18
CA SER A 79 2.02 -5.68 5.66
C SER A 79 1.30 -6.87 6.29
N ALA A 80 1.14 -6.88 7.61
CA ALA A 80 0.49 -7.97 8.34
C ALA A 80 -1.01 -8.06 8.02
N SER A 81 -1.75 -6.95 8.02
CA SER A 81 -3.19 -6.95 7.73
C SER A 81 -3.52 -7.15 6.25
N SER A 82 -2.56 -6.94 5.34
CA SER A 82 -2.76 -7.11 3.89
C SER A 82 -3.04 -8.55 3.45
N VAL A 83 -2.77 -9.55 4.28
CA VAL A 83 -3.12 -10.95 4.02
C VAL A 83 -4.61 -11.23 4.29
N ASN A 84 -5.27 -10.38 5.09
CA ASN A 84 -6.68 -10.54 5.40
C ASN A 84 -7.55 -10.30 4.17
N LYS A 85 -8.39 -11.28 3.84
CA LYS A 85 -9.25 -11.26 2.65
C LYS A 85 -10.22 -10.08 2.63
N ASP A 86 -10.85 -9.76 3.78
CA ASP A 86 -11.86 -8.69 3.83
C ASP A 86 -11.22 -7.31 3.65
N VAL A 87 -10.03 -7.09 4.22
CA VAL A 87 -9.23 -5.88 3.96
C VAL A 87 -8.94 -5.73 2.47
N ARG A 88 -8.53 -6.81 1.81
CA ARG A 88 -8.23 -6.77 0.38
C ARG A 88 -9.46 -6.49 -0.47
N LEU A 89 -10.55 -7.19 -0.21
CA LEU A 89 -11.80 -7.00 -0.97
C LEU A 89 -12.28 -5.55 -0.88
N LYS A 90 -12.28 -4.98 0.33
CA LYS A 90 -12.65 -3.58 0.55
C LYS A 90 -11.78 -2.61 -0.25
N LEU A 91 -10.46 -2.78 -0.20
CA LEU A 91 -9.54 -1.88 -0.88
C LEU A 91 -9.55 -2.07 -2.42
N VAL A 92 -9.73 -3.30 -2.90
CA VAL A 92 -9.89 -3.58 -4.34
C VAL A 92 -11.14 -2.91 -4.90
N GLU A 93 -12.26 -2.98 -4.19
CA GLU A 93 -13.49 -2.28 -4.57
C GLU A 93 -13.26 -0.78 -4.76
N LEU A 94 -12.61 -0.12 -3.79
CA LEU A 94 -12.30 1.31 -3.86
C LEU A 94 -11.35 1.65 -5.02
N GLN A 95 -10.35 0.80 -5.27
CA GLN A 95 -9.41 0.98 -6.38
C GLN A 95 -10.10 0.84 -7.75
N ARG A 96 -11.00 -0.14 -7.90
CA ARG A 96 -11.79 -0.33 -9.11
C ARG A 96 -12.74 0.83 -9.36
N ALA A 97 -13.47 1.25 -8.35
CA ALA A 97 -14.39 2.38 -8.44
C ALA A 97 -13.67 3.69 -8.86
N LEU A 98 -12.41 3.88 -8.44
CA LEU A 98 -11.60 5.00 -8.90
C LEU A 98 -11.21 4.86 -10.38
N ALA A 99 -10.78 3.66 -10.80
CA ALA A 99 -10.37 3.41 -12.18
C ALA A 99 -11.53 3.45 -13.19
N GLU A 100 -12.77 3.25 -12.74
CA GLU A 100 -13.97 3.38 -13.57
C GLU A 100 -14.31 4.85 -13.88
N ARG A 101 -13.91 5.77 -13.01
CA ARG A 101 -14.24 7.20 -13.13
C ARG A 101 -13.12 8.03 -13.72
N GLU A 102 -11.89 7.56 -13.61
CA GLU A 102 -10.70 8.35 -13.90
C GLU A 102 -9.68 7.57 -14.74
N ASN A 103 -8.92 8.27 -15.54
CA ASN A 103 -7.73 7.69 -16.16
C ASN A 103 -6.61 7.60 -15.11
N VAL A 104 -6.15 6.40 -14.81
CA VAL A 104 -5.24 6.15 -13.68
C VAL A 104 -3.92 5.50 -14.10
N VAL A 105 -2.88 5.80 -13.35
CA VAL A 105 -1.64 5.02 -13.27
C VAL A 105 -1.53 4.52 -11.83
N MET A 106 -1.77 3.23 -11.63
CA MET A 106 -1.71 2.60 -10.32
C MET A 106 -0.41 1.83 -10.14
N ASP A 107 0.17 1.91 -8.93
CA ASP A 107 1.20 0.98 -8.50
C ASP A 107 0.72 0.14 -7.31
N GLY A 108 1.22 -1.09 -7.23
CA GLY A 108 0.88 -2.06 -6.20
C GLY A 108 1.44 -3.43 -6.55
N ARG A 109 0.97 -4.47 -5.86
CA ARG A 109 1.46 -5.84 -6.02
C ARG A 109 0.66 -6.64 -7.05
N ASP A 110 -0.65 -6.55 -6.96
CA ASP A 110 -1.63 -7.34 -7.71
C ASP A 110 -2.52 -6.49 -8.65
N ILE A 111 -2.05 -5.29 -8.99
CA ILE A 111 -2.84 -4.36 -9.80
C ILE A 111 -3.15 -4.94 -11.18
N GLY A 112 -2.15 -5.47 -11.87
CA GLY A 112 -2.31 -6.00 -13.23
C GLY A 112 -2.88 -7.43 -13.29
N THR A 113 -2.91 -8.15 -12.17
CA THR A 113 -3.38 -9.55 -12.09
C THR A 113 -4.79 -9.65 -11.52
N TYR A 114 -5.08 -8.92 -10.44
CA TYR A 114 -6.34 -9.03 -9.71
C TYR A 114 -7.20 -7.77 -9.75
N VAL A 115 -6.62 -6.59 -9.50
CA VAL A 115 -7.40 -5.34 -9.39
C VAL A 115 -7.91 -4.90 -10.75
N LEU A 116 -7.00 -4.70 -11.71
CA LEU A 116 -7.29 -4.23 -13.07
C LEU A 116 -6.76 -5.23 -14.13
N PRO A 117 -7.29 -6.45 -14.20
CA PRO A 117 -6.79 -7.49 -15.10
C PRO A 117 -6.95 -7.14 -16.58
N LYS A 118 -7.81 -6.18 -16.91
CA LYS A 118 -8.05 -5.67 -18.26
C LYS A 118 -7.38 -4.32 -18.53
N ALA A 119 -6.42 -3.89 -17.69
CA ALA A 119 -5.69 -2.64 -17.92
C ALA A 119 -4.99 -2.65 -19.29
N ASN A 120 -5.04 -1.51 -19.99
CA ASN A 120 -4.47 -1.35 -21.32
C ASN A 120 -2.96 -1.59 -21.37
N VAL A 121 -2.26 -1.16 -20.31
CA VAL A 121 -0.82 -1.35 -20.15
C VAL A 121 -0.54 -1.91 -18.77
N LYS A 122 0.25 -2.98 -18.72
CA LYS A 122 0.72 -3.61 -17.49
C LYS A 122 2.23 -3.69 -17.53
N VAL A 123 2.87 -3.17 -16.48
CA VAL A 123 4.32 -3.18 -16.35
C VAL A 123 4.67 -3.87 -15.04
N TYR A 124 5.43 -4.96 -15.11
CA TYR A 124 6.02 -5.59 -13.94
C TYR A 124 7.41 -5.01 -13.70
N LEU A 125 7.55 -4.26 -12.61
CA LEU A 125 8.80 -3.62 -12.24
C LEU A 125 9.51 -4.46 -11.19
N THR A 126 10.73 -4.90 -11.49
CA THR A 126 11.54 -5.71 -10.57
C THR A 126 12.90 -5.08 -10.27
N ALA A 127 13.42 -5.36 -9.09
CA ALA A 127 14.78 -5.08 -8.66
C ALA A 127 15.16 -6.10 -7.59
N SER A 128 16.45 -6.48 -7.51
CA SER A 128 16.93 -7.40 -6.47
C SER A 128 16.67 -6.86 -5.06
N SER A 129 16.53 -7.75 -4.07
CA SER A 129 16.41 -7.38 -2.65
C SER A 129 17.56 -6.47 -2.22
N ALA A 130 18.79 -6.81 -2.58
CA ALA A 130 19.98 -6.03 -2.28
C ALA A 130 19.91 -4.59 -2.84
N CYS A 131 19.45 -4.43 -4.10
CA CYS A 131 19.30 -3.10 -4.69
C CYS A 131 18.23 -2.26 -3.97
N ARG A 132 17.11 -2.89 -3.58
CA ARG A 132 16.04 -2.22 -2.85
C ARG A 132 16.45 -1.89 -1.41
N ALA A 133 17.17 -2.79 -0.76
CA ALA A 133 17.73 -2.59 0.56
C ALA A 133 18.71 -1.41 0.59
N LYS A 134 19.61 -1.35 -0.41
CA LYS A 134 20.56 -0.23 -0.53
C LYS A 134 19.83 1.11 -0.68
N ARG A 135 18.82 1.21 -1.54
CA ARG A 135 18.01 2.44 -1.70
C ARG A 135 17.34 2.84 -0.38
N ARG A 136 16.79 1.87 0.35
CA ARG A 136 16.14 2.14 1.63
C ARG A 136 17.13 2.55 2.71
N TYR A 137 18.27 1.90 2.76
CA TYR A 137 19.36 2.25 3.66
C TYR A 137 19.83 3.70 3.44
N ASP A 138 20.06 4.09 2.17
CA ASP A 138 20.47 5.44 1.83
C ASP A 138 19.41 6.48 2.23
N GLU A 139 18.12 6.20 1.96
CA GLU A 139 17.00 7.06 2.37
C GLU A 139 16.94 7.26 3.89
N LEU A 140 17.13 6.21 4.68
CA LEU A 140 17.10 6.28 6.14
C LEU A 140 18.33 7.04 6.68
N THR A 141 19.50 6.76 6.13
CA THR A 141 20.75 7.44 6.50
C THR A 141 20.69 8.94 6.20
N GLU A 142 20.14 9.34 5.05
CA GLU A 142 19.93 10.76 4.71
C GLU A 142 18.99 11.48 5.69
N LYS A 143 18.06 10.74 6.31
CA LYS A 143 17.19 11.26 7.37
C LYS A 143 17.84 11.27 8.76
N GLY A 144 19.07 10.77 8.88
CA GLY A 144 19.79 10.67 10.15
C GLY A 144 19.36 9.48 11.02
N GLU A 145 18.65 8.51 10.44
CA GLU A 145 18.23 7.30 11.14
C GLU A 145 19.36 6.27 11.15
N THR A 146 19.59 5.63 12.31
CA THR A 146 20.52 4.50 12.42
C THR A 146 19.83 3.25 11.91
N CYS A 147 20.42 2.57 10.92
CA CYS A 147 19.83 1.38 10.31
C CYS A 147 20.92 0.38 9.92
N ASP A 148 20.52 -0.90 9.81
CA ASP A 148 21.36 -2.01 9.37
C ASP A 148 20.91 -2.48 7.99
N LEU A 149 21.84 -2.48 7.03
CA LEU A 149 21.56 -2.87 5.64
C LEU A 149 21.11 -4.34 5.53
N ALA A 150 21.72 -5.24 6.32
CA ALA A 150 21.38 -6.66 6.29
C ALA A 150 19.98 -6.91 6.87
N ALA A 151 19.64 -6.22 7.96
CA ALA A 151 18.28 -6.27 8.53
C ALA A 151 17.24 -5.76 7.55
N ILE A 152 17.50 -4.63 6.87
CA ILE A 152 16.59 -4.08 5.85
C ILE A 152 16.41 -5.07 4.69
N GLU A 153 17.46 -5.74 4.24
CA GLU A 153 17.37 -6.72 3.18
C GLU A 153 16.55 -7.95 3.60
N ALA A 154 16.78 -8.45 4.82
CA ALA A 154 16.03 -9.56 5.39
C ALA A 154 14.52 -9.26 5.46
N ASP A 155 14.15 -8.07 5.94
CA ASP A 155 12.76 -7.61 5.99
C ASP A 155 12.11 -7.53 4.59
N ILE A 156 12.88 -7.07 3.60
CA ILE A 156 12.41 -7.01 2.21
C ILE A 156 12.14 -8.43 1.67
N ILE A 157 13.05 -9.37 1.90
CA ILE A 157 12.90 -10.76 1.46
C ILE A 157 11.68 -11.42 2.11
N GLU A 158 11.51 -11.24 3.42
CA GLU A 158 10.38 -11.80 4.15
C GLU A 158 9.05 -11.21 3.67
N ARG A 159 9.02 -9.90 3.41
CA ARG A 159 7.83 -9.24 2.86
C ARG A 159 7.50 -9.74 1.46
N ASP A 160 8.49 -9.87 0.58
CA ASP A 160 8.28 -10.39 -0.77
C ASP A 160 7.72 -11.81 -0.73
N LYS A 161 8.27 -12.66 0.16
CA LYS A 161 7.77 -14.01 0.37
C LYS A 161 6.30 -14.00 0.78
N ARG A 162 5.92 -13.19 1.76
CA ARG A 162 4.51 -13.03 2.16
C ARG A 162 3.61 -12.56 1.01
N ASP A 163 4.08 -11.60 0.20
CA ASP A 163 3.32 -11.07 -0.95
C ASP A 163 3.14 -12.14 -2.05
N MET A 164 4.10 -13.04 -2.25
CA MET A 164 4.05 -14.12 -3.25
C MET A 164 3.25 -15.33 -2.78
N GLU A 165 3.34 -15.69 -1.49
CA GLU A 165 2.76 -16.92 -0.94
C GLU A 165 1.36 -16.73 -0.34
N ARG A 166 0.84 -15.51 -0.26
CA ARG A 166 -0.48 -15.27 0.29
C ARG A 166 -1.57 -15.97 -0.54
N GLU A 167 -2.55 -16.55 0.14
CA GLU A 167 -3.63 -17.33 -0.47
C GLU A 167 -4.50 -16.48 -1.41
N PHE A 168 -4.76 -15.23 -1.06
CA PHE A 168 -5.65 -14.36 -1.83
C PHE A 168 -4.88 -13.28 -2.60
N ALA A 169 -5.03 -13.25 -3.92
CA ALA A 169 -4.40 -12.31 -4.85
C ALA A 169 -2.88 -12.18 -4.62
N PRO A 170 -2.09 -13.27 -4.83
CA PRO A 170 -0.63 -13.23 -4.73
C PRO A 170 -0.02 -12.25 -5.75
N LEU A 171 1.26 -11.89 -5.51
CA LEU A 171 2.05 -11.07 -6.42
C LEU A 171 2.28 -11.80 -7.75
#